data_9495635812c3c3c00543b3448570974e
#
_entry.id   9495635812c3c3c00543b3448570974e
#
_cell.length_a   1.000
_cell.length_b   1.000
_cell.length_c   1.000
_cell.angle_alpha   90.00
_cell.angle_beta   90.00
_cell.angle_gamma   90.00
#
_symmetry.space_group_name_H-M   'P 1'
#
loop_
_entity.id
_entity.type
_entity.pdbx_description
1 polymer ?
#
loop_
_entity_poly.entity_id
_entity_poly.type
_entity_poly.pdbx_seq_one_letter_code
_entity_poly.pdbx_strand_id
1 'polypeptide(L)'
;FRRFTVAFSKNPHFAPQEFPKLFDVAATHEVLQNLFKTQKNFPLDVLVSNPLCRHRSKKVSAYVFSKPLPENAVIHITGELYCVSPSFLPVVMSRTLSILELVFLISEICGLYTFKGDEEPVLYPHQFPLTSIASIQSTLKQLESGNAKTRVLKALSMCCGLAGSPMETKLYIRATLPFSKGGYNLGKIEVNKSVMVQRMTSRMRERSIRKPDLLSCFKDVPTQ
;
A
#
# COMPACT_ATOMS: atom_id res chain seq x y z
N PHE A 1 -5.20 8.98 0.70
CA PHE A 1 -3.87 8.74 0.10
C PHE A 1 -3.93 8.95 -1.39
N ARG A 2 -3.56 10.18 -1.89
CA ARG A 2 -3.79 10.58 -3.28
C ARG A 2 -2.55 11.18 -3.93
N ARG A 3 -1.40 10.79 -3.46
CA ARG A 3 -0.15 11.28 -4.01
C ARG A 3 0.46 10.18 -4.85
N PHE A 4 0.51 10.39 -6.14
CA PHE A 4 1.25 9.55 -7.06
C PHE A 4 2.68 10.06 -7.09
N THR A 5 3.62 9.20 -6.73
CA THR A 5 5.04 9.51 -6.88
C THR A 5 5.43 9.18 -8.31
N VAL A 6 5.81 10.20 -9.06
CA VAL A 6 6.14 10.11 -10.48
C VAL A 6 7.63 10.33 -10.65
N ALA A 7 8.28 9.42 -11.38
CA ALA A 7 9.67 9.56 -11.80
C ALA A 7 9.73 9.70 -13.34
N PHE A 8 10.52 10.63 -13.81
CA PHE A 8 10.76 10.80 -15.25
C PHE A 8 12.13 10.26 -15.67
N SER A 9 12.19 9.57 -16.79
CA SER A 9 13.44 9.24 -17.46
C SER A 9 13.33 9.52 -18.95
N LYS A 10 14.38 10.10 -19.55
CA LYS A 10 14.48 10.29 -21.00
C LYS A 10 14.90 9.02 -21.75
N ASN A 11 15.16 7.92 -21.04
CA ASN A 11 15.69 6.71 -21.65
C ASN A 11 14.65 5.58 -21.61
N PRO A 12 14.19 5.03 -22.77
CA PRO A 12 13.24 3.92 -22.81
C PRO A 12 13.80 2.62 -22.20
N HIS A 13 15.12 2.50 -22.07
CA HIS A 13 15.80 1.43 -21.34
C HIS A 13 16.21 1.95 -19.97
N PHE A 14 15.24 2.09 -19.07
CA PHE A 14 15.47 2.56 -17.72
C PHE A 14 16.46 1.64 -16.98
N ALA A 15 17.72 2.08 -16.91
CA ALA A 15 18.65 1.54 -15.94
C ALA A 15 18.21 2.04 -14.55
N PRO A 16 17.99 1.17 -13.55
CA PRO A 16 17.42 1.55 -12.25
C PRO A 16 18.25 2.55 -11.43
N GLN A 17 19.31 3.11 -12.00
CA GLN A 17 20.27 4.00 -11.34
C GLN A 17 20.22 5.46 -11.83
N GLU A 18 19.54 5.75 -12.94
CA GLU A 18 19.52 7.09 -13.51
C GLU A 18 18.14 7.74 -13.40
N PHE A 19 18.02 8.64 -12.45
CA PHE A 19 16.87 9.54 -12.37
C PHE A 19 17.09 10.77 -13.27
N PRO A 20 16.04 11.33 -13.87
CA PRO A 20 16.17 12.55 -14.65
C PRO A 20 16.68 13.70 -13.78
N LYS A 21 17.59 14.48 -14.33
CA LYS A 21 18.13 15.68 -13.66
C LYS A 21 17.15 16.84 -13.66
N LEU A 22 16.23 16.86 -14.61
CA LEU A 22 15.22 17.90 -14.79
C LEU A 22 13.85 17.25 -14.91
N PHE A 23 12.87 17.89 -14.27
CA PHE A 23 11.49 17.45 -14.23
C PHE A 23 10.59 18.57 -14.76
N ASP A 24 9.90 18.30 -15.88
CA ASP A 24 8.92 19.25 -16.43
C ASP A 24 7.56 19.04 -15.77
N VAL A 25 7.22 19.97 -14.86
CA VAL A 25 5.96 19.96 -14.11
C VAL A 25 4.76 20.17 -15.03
N ALA A 26 4.89 21.03 -16.05
CA ALA A 26 3.76 21.37 -16.92
C ALA A 26 3.40 20.20 -17.83
N ALA A 27 4.42 19.63 -18.50
CA ALA A 27 4.24 18.44 -19.34
C ALA A 27 3.68 17.26 -18.54
N THR A 28 4.13 17.07 -17.31
CA THR A 28 3.61 16.00 -16.44
C THR A 28 2.15 16.22 -16.08
N HIS A 29 1.76 17.46 -15.73
CA HIS A 29 0.38 17.77 -15.43
C HIS A 29 -0.51 17.51 -16.64
N GLU A 30 -0.11 17.90 -17.83
CA GLU A 30 -0.86 17.67 -19.06
C GLU A 30 -1.10 16.16 -19.30
N VAL A 31 -0.05 15.35 -19.21
CA VAL A 31 -0.16 13.90 -19.37
C VAL A 31 -1.10 13.29 -18.31
N LEU A 32 -0.96 13.68 -17.04
CA LEU A 32 -1.80 13.16 -15.96
C LEU A 32 -3.25 13.64 -16.06
N GLN A 33 -3.50 14.89 -16.49
CA GLN A 33 -4.84 15.41 -16.75
C GLN A 33 -5.53 14.61 -17.85
N ASN A 34 -4.81 14.31 -18.92
CA ASN A 34 -5.33 13.50 -20.02
C ASN A 34 -5.64 12.07 -19.59
N LEU A 35 -4.72 11.43 -18.83
CA LEU A 35 -4.91 10.07 -18.32
C LEU A 35 -6.08 9.96 -17.34
N PHE A 36 -6.24 10.91 -16.44
CA PHE A 36 -7.27 10.87 -15.41
C PHE A 36 -8.54 11.64 -15.76
N LYS A 37 -8.59 12.25 -16.96
CA LYS A 37 -9.71 13.09 -17.42
C LYS A 37 -10.10 14.14 -16.37
N THR A 38 -9.12 14.80 -15.77
CA THR A 38 -9.31 15.81 -14.72
C THR A 38 -8.68 17.12 -15.14
N GLN A 39 -9.33 18.24 -14.81
CA GLN A 39 -8.76 19.57 -15.02
C GLN A 39 -8.04 20.12 -13.76
N LYS A 40 -8.05 19.37 -12.66
CA LYS A 40 -7.44 19.81 -11.41
C LYS A 40 -5.92 19.70 -11.43
N ASN A 41 -5.25 20.78 -11.10
CA ASN A 41 -3.82 20.77 -10.77
C ASN A 41 -3.65 20.32 -9.31
N PHE A 42 -2.98 19.18 -9.10
CA PHE A 42 -2.64 18.68 -7.78
C PHE A 42 -1.12 18.70 -7.58
N PRO A 43 -0.64 18.81 -6.35
CA PRO A 43 0.80 18.73 -6.08
C PRO A 43 1.33 17.38 -6.57
N LEU A 44 2.46 17.41 -7.32
CA LEU A 44 3.13 16.22 -7.78
C LEU A 44 4.13 15.75 -6.73
N ASP A 45 4.05 14.48 -6.36
CA ASP A 45 5.07 13.83 -5.56
C ASP A 45 6.06 13.14 -6.49
N VAL A 46 7.33 13.57 -6.49
CA VAL A 46 8.37 13.06 -7.38
C VAL A 46 9.48 12.37 -6.60
N LEU A 47 10.00 11.30 -7.15
CA LEU A 47 11.16 10.60 -6.63
C LEU A 47 12.43 11.13 -7.32
N VAL A 48 13.44 11.48 -6.53
CA VAL A 48 14.73 11.97 -7.02
C VAL A 48 15.88 11.23 -6.35
N SER A 49 17.00 11.05 -7.06
CA SER A 49 18.17 10.34 -6.52
C SER A 49 19.05 11.22 -5.64
N ASN A 50 19.07 12.54 -5.88
CA ASN A 50 20.00 13.46 -5.24
C ASN A 50 19.25 14.53 -4.42
N PRO A 51 19.67 14.82 -3.17
CA PRO A 51 19.13 15.92 -2.39
C PRO A 51 19.21 17.29 -3.09
N LEU A 52 20.23 17.53 -3.93
CA LEU A 52 20.36 18.75 -4.72
C LEU A 52 19.27 18.93 -5.77
N CYS A 53 18.65 17.86 -6.21
CA CYS A 53 17.50 17.88 -7.13
C CYS A 53 16.16 18.08 -6.39
N ARG A 54 16.19 18.33 -5.08
CA ARG A 54 15.00 18.50 -4.25
C ARG A 54 14.43 19.91 -4.39
N HIS A 55 13.69 20.14 -5.44
CA HIS A 55 12.91 21.35 -5.58
C HIS A 55 11.65 21.29 -4.72
N ARG A 56 11.50 22.25 -3.80
CA ARG A 56 10.27 22.45 -3.04
C ARG A 56 9.49 23.59 -3.64
N SER A 57 8.31 23.31 -4.14
CA SER A 57 7.34 24.32 -4.55
C SER A 57 5.95 23.93 -4.06
N LYS A 58 4.99 24.84 -4.12
CA LYS A 58 3.58 24.50 -3.85
C LYS A 58 3.03 23.44 -4.81
N LYS A 59 3.69 23.22 -5.97
CA LYS A 59 3.27 22.30 -7.02
C LYS A 59 4.01 20.96 -7.01
N VAL A 60 5.15 20.86 -6.30
CA VAL A 60 6.00 19.65 -6.34
C VAL A 60 6.56 19.37 -4.96
N SER A 61 6.42 18.12 -4.53
CA SER A 61 7.06 17.55 -3.33
C SER A 61 8.06 16.49 -3.75
N ALA A 62 9.35 16.71 -3.51
CA ALA A 62 10.40 15.76 -3.88
C ALA A 62 10.77 14.83 -2.73
N TYR A 63 10.74 13.54 -3.01
CA TYR A 63 11.21 12.46 -2.14
C TYR A 63 12.58 12.00 -2.62
N VAL A 64 13.57 12.04 -1.74
CA VAL A 64 14.94 11.66 -2.09
C VAL A 64 15.18 10.18 -1.78
N PHE A 65 15.59 9.42 -2.77
CA PHE A 65 16.05 8.04 -2.61
C PHE A 65 17.39 7.88 -3.31
N SER A 66 18.49 7.93 -2.55
CA SER A 66 19.86 7.97 -3.06
C SER A 66 20.53 6.60 -3.21
N LYS A 67 19.84 5.52 -2.84
CA LYS A 67 20.32 4.14 -2.98
C LYS A 67 19.88 3.57 -4.34
N PRO A 68 20.55 2.49 -4.82
CA PRO A 68 20.07 1.76 -6.00
C PRO A 68 18.62 1.34 -5.81
N LEU A 69 17.83 1.50 -6.88
CA LEU A 69 16.43 1.06 -6.87
C LEU A 69 16.36 -0.47 -6.97
N PRO A 70 15.43 -1.09 -6.21
CA PRO A 70 15.12 -2.50 -6.42
C PRO A 70 14.58 -2.76 -7.83
N GLU A 71 14.67 -3.98 -8.29
CA GLU A 71 13.98 -4.41 -9.49
C GLU A 71 12.47 -4.15 -9.36
N ASN A 72 11.87 -3.66 -10.44
CA ASN A 72 10.45 -3.32 -10.48
C ASN A 72 10.02 -2.25 -9.46
N ALA A 73 10.96 -1.42 -8.97
CA ALA A 73 10.63 -0.30 -8.09
C ALA A 73 9.80 0.79 -8.78
N VAL A 74 9.90 0.89 -10.10
CA VAL A 74 9.15 1.82 -10.93
C VAL A 74 8.42 1.09 -12.05
N ILE A 75 7.28 1.65 -12.47
CA ILE A 75 6.43 1.14 -13.53
C ILE A 75 6.33 2.22 -14.60
N HIS A 76 6.54 1.84 -15.85
CA HIS A 76 6.31 2.70 -17.00
C HIS A 76 4.80 2.90 -17.21
N ILE A 77 4.36 4.13 -17.37
CA ILE A 77 2.96 4.48 -17.60
C ILE A 77 2.74 4.83 -19.06
N THR A 78 3.42 5.85 -19.56
CA THR A 78 3.32 6.28 -20.96
C THR A 78 4.46 7.24 -21.30
N GLY A 79 4.99 7.19 -22.52
CA GLY A 79 6.07 8.08 -22.94
C GLY A 79 7.27 8.05 -21.98
N GLU A 80 7.60 9.18 -21.40
CA GLU A 80 8.66 9.32 -20.40
C GLU A 80 8.13 9.27 -18.95
N LEU A 81 6.86 8.96 -18.75
CA LEU A 81 6.21 8.94 -17.45
C LEU A 81 6.32 7.56 -16.78
N TYR A 82 6.92 7.55 -15.60
CA TYR A 82 7.04 6.40 -14.72
C TYR A 82 6.41 6.71 -13.36
N CYS A 83 5.89 5.71 -12.68
CA CYS A 83 5.46 5.84 -11.30
C CYS A 83 6.16 4.82 -10.40
N VAL A 84 6.17 5.12 -9.12
CA VAL A 84 6.64 4.17 -8.09
C VAL A 84 5.70 2.97 -8.06
N SER A 85 6.27 1.76 -8.08
CA SER A 85 5.45 0.55 -7.98
C SER A 85 4.75 0.46 -6.63
N PRO A 86 3.56 -0.16 -6.57
CA PRO A 86 2.86 -0.35 -5.30
C PRO A 86 3.68 -1.12 -4.25
N SER A 87 4.55 -2.04 -4.66
CA SER A 87 5.43 -2.77 -3.74
C SER A 87 6.57 -1.93 -3.15
N PHE A 88 7.00 -0.88 -3.84
CA PHE A 88 8.06 0.02 -3.39
C PHE A 88 7.52 1.30 -2.72
N LEU A 89 6.27 1.66 -2.97
CA LEU A 89 5.63 2.84 -2.41
C LEU A 89 5.75 2.97 -0.87
N PRO A 90 5.56 1.89 -0.07
CA PRO A 90 5.72 1.98 1.38
C PRO A 90 7.13 2.41 1.82
N VAL A 91 8.18 2.04 1.07
CA VAL A 91 9.57 2.42 1.35
C VAL A 91 9.74 3.93 1.16
N VAL A 92 9.25 4.46 0.05
CA VAL A 92 9.30 5.90 -0.25
C VAL A 92 8.55 6.69 0.82
N MET A 93 7.33 6.26 1.16
CA MET A 93 6.46 6.93 2.11
C MET A 93 6.88 6.74 3.58
N SER A 94 7.78 5.79 3.87
CA SER A 94 8.20 5.49 5.23
C SER A 94 8.85 6.66 5.98
N ARG A 95 9.38 7.65 5.27
CA ARG A 95 10.01 8.84 5.86
C ARG A 95 9.01 9.90 6.32
N THR A 96 7.82 9.91 5.74
CA THR A 96 6.80 10.95 5.97
C THR A 96 5.63 10.44 6.78
N LEU A 97 5.31 9.15 6.67
CA LEU A 97 4.19 8.54 7.37
C LEU A 97 4.63 7.96 8.72
N SER A 98 3.77 8.05 9.72
CA SER A 98 3.88 7.28 10.96
C SER A 98 3.77 5.77 10.68
N ILE A 99 4.13 4.93 11.65
CA ILE A 99 3.99 3.48 11.49
C ILE A 99 2.54 3.08 11.26
N LEU A 100 1.60 3.71 11.96
CA LEU A 100 0.18 3.39 11.80
C LEU A 100 -0.35 3.79 10.42
N GLU A 101 0.03 4.97 9.91
CA GLU A 101 -0.31 5.38 8.55
C GLU A 101 0.29 4.46 7.49
N LEU A 102 1.52 3.95 7.70
CA LEU A 102 2.11 2.93 6.84
C LEU A 102 1.30 1.63 6.87
N VAL A 103 0.81 1.21 8.04
CA VAL A 103 -0.07 0.03 8.15
C VAL A 103 -1.33 0.22 7.32
N PHE A 104 -1.98 1.39 7.40
CA PHE A 104 -3.16 1.68 6.59
C PHE A 104 -2.83 1.72 5.09
N LEU A 105 -1.74 2.40 4.70
CA LEU A 105 -1.30 2.43 3.30
C LEU A 105 -1.07 1.01 2.76
N ILE A 106 -0.31 0.19 3.48
CA ILE A 106 -0.01 -1.18 3.05
C ILE A 106 -1.27 -2.03 3.00
N SER A 107 -2.16 -1.91 3.99
CA SER A 107 -3.42 -2.66 4.01
C SER A 107 -4.35 -2.26 2.86
N GLU A 108 -4.36 -0.99 2.44
CA GLU A 108 -5.13 -0.52 1.29
C GLU A 108 -4.56 -1.06 -0.03
N ILE A 109 -3.25 -0.92 -0.28
CA ILE A 109 -2.66 -1.40 -1.53
C ILE A 109 -2.62 -2.92 -1.66
N CYS A 110 -2.66 -3.65 -0.53
CA CYS A 110 -2.82 -5.10 -0.47
C CYS A 110 -4.27 -5.53 -0.27
N GLY A 111 -5.21 -4.59 -0.15
CA GLY A 111 -6.63 -4.82 0.05
C GLY A 111 -7.41 -4.95 -1.26
N LEU A 112 -8.71 -5.16 -1.13
CA LEU A 112 -9.67 -5.27 -2.24
C LEU A 112 -10.54 -4.02 -2.36
N TYR A 113 -10.03 -2.89 -1.93
CA TYR A 113 -10.70 -1.60 -1.98
C TYR A 113 -9.71 -0.47 -2.28
N THR A 114 -10.22 0.63 -2.78
CA THR A 114 -9.51 1.90 -2.91
C THR A 114 -10.46 3.07 -2.72
N PHE A 115 -9.93 4.20 -2.32
CA PHE A 115 -10.68 5.44 -2.23
C PHE A 115 -10.53 6.26 -3.52
N LYS A 116 -11.65 6.75 -4.04
CA LYS A 116 -11.68 7.72 -5.13
C LYS A 116 -12.47 8.96 -4.70
N GLY A 117 -12.19 10.07 -5.32
CA GLY A 117 -12.84 11.35 -5.04
C GLY A 117 -11.98 12.25 -4.15
N ASP A 118 -12.03 13.59 -4.30
CA ASP A 118 -11.13 14.54 -3.62
C ASP A 118 -11.76 15.18 -2.39
N GLU A 119 -13.03 15.47 -2.44
CA GLU A 119 -13.77 16.13 -1.35
C GLU A 119 -14.57 15.11 -0.55
N GLU A 120 -15.18 14.13 -1.24
CA GLU A 120 -15.88 13.02 -0.64
C GLU A 120 -15.27 11.70 -1.12
N PRO A 121 -14.44 11.04 -0.32
CA PRO A 121 -13.82 9.78 -0.69
C PRO A 121 -14.88 8.68 -0.79
N VAL A 122 -15.10 8.20 -2.00
CA VAL A 122 -15.98 7.05 -2.27
C VAL A 122 -15.16 5.78 -2.27
N LEU A 123 -15.65 4.76 -1.59
CA LEU A 123 -15.06 3.43 -1.58
C LEU A 123 -15.38 2.69 -2.88
N TYR A 124 -14.35 2.21 -3.55
CA TYR A 124 -14.48 1.35 -4.73
C TYR A 124 -13.90 -0.03 -4.43
N PRO A 125 -14.73 -1.08 -4.46
CA PRO A 125 -14.24 -2.45 -4.38
C PRO A 125 -13.56 -2.84 -5.69
N HIS A 126 -12.53 -3.69 -5.61
CA HIS A 126 -11.90 -4.31 -6.76
C HIS A 126 -11.59 -5.79 -6.50
N GLN A 127 -11.39 -6.55 -7.58
CA GLN A 127 -11.22 -8.01 -7.48
C GLN A 127 -9.81 -8.43 -7.07
N PHE A 128 -8.81 -7.62 -7.41
CA PHE A 128 -7.39 -7.92 -7.19
C PHE A 128 -6.70 -6.76 -6.47
N PRO A 129 -5.82 -7.05 -5.51
CA PRO A 129 -5.03 -6.03 -4.84
C PRO A 129 -4.00 -5.44 -5.81
N LEU A 130 -3.55 -4.19 -5.56
CA LEU A 130 -2.50 -3.54 -6.33
C LEU A 130 -1.14 -4.24 -6.16
N THR A 131 -0.91 -4.82 -5.00
CA THR A 131 0.28 -5.61 -4.66
C THR A 131 -0.05 -6.61 -3.56
N SER A 132 0.94 -7.40 -3.15
CA SER A 132 0.82 -8.34 -2.03
C SER A 132 1.87 -8.07 -0.95
N ILE A 133 1.61 -8.53 0.26
CA ILE A 133 2.58 -8.52 1.36
C ILE A 133 3.88 -9.22 0.93
N ALA A 134 3.78 -10.34 0.22
CA ALA A 134 4.93 -11.09 -0.28
C ALA A 134 5.75 -10.27 -1.30
N SER A 135 5.10 -9.53 -2.20
CA SER A 135 5.78 -8.66 -3.16
C SER A 135 6.52 -7.52 -2.47
N ILE A 136 5.92 -6.88 -1.45
CA ILE A 136 6.57 -5.84 -0.66
C ILE A 136 7.79 -6.44 0.08
N GLN A 137 7.66 -7.63 0.67
CA GLN A 137 8.77 -8.31 1.34
C GLN A 137 9.91 -8.65 0.37
N SER A 138 9.59 -9.09 -0.85
CA SER A 138 10.59 -9.34 -1.91
C SER A 138 11.35 -8.07 -2.28
N THR A 139 10.64 -6.96 -2.46
CA THR A 139 11.26 -5.64 -2.69
C THR A 139 12.19 -5.23 -1.54
N LEU A 140 11.75 -5.45 -0.28
CA LEU A 140 12.56 -5.14 0.89
C LEU A 140 13.82 -5.99 1.01
N LYS A 141 13.82 -7.24 0.53
CA LYS A 141 15.02 -8.11 0.54
C LYS A 141 16.13 -7.55 -0.33
N GLN A 142 15.80 -6.88 -1.42
CA GLN A 142 16.77 -6.25 -2.33
C GLN A 142 17.37 -4.96 -1.78
N LEU A 143 16.76 -4.38 -0.74
CA LEU A 143 17.27 -3.16 -0.11
C LEU A 143 18.29 -3.49 0.97
N GLU A 144 19.32 -2.67 1.04
CA GLU A 144 20.22 -2.65 2.19
C GLU A 144 19.50 -2.34 3.50
N SER A 145 20.13 -2.67 4.61
CA SER A 145 19.63 -2.30 5.93
C SER A 145 19.53 -0.78 6.08
N GLY A 146 18.47 -0.33 6.77
CA GLY A 146 18.24 1.08 7.00
C GLY A 146 16.88 1.37 7.63
N ASN A 147 16.70 2.59 8.08
CA ASN A 147 15.50 3.01 8.81
C ASN A 147 14.21 2.78 8.00
N ALA A 148 14.21 3.09 6.71
CA ALA A 148 13.04 2.89 5.84
C ALA A 148 12.62 1.41 5.82
N LYS A 149 13.57 0.48 5.60
CA LYS A 149 13.32 -0.96 5.61
C LYS A 149 12.76 -1.44 6.95
N THR A 150 13.38 -1.02 8.05
CA THR A 150 12.95 -1.38 9.41
C THR A 150 11.53 -0.88 9.69
N ARG A 151 11.20 0.34 9.30
CA ARG A 151 9.85 0.92 9.48
C ARG A 151 8.80 0.16 8.70
N VAL A 152 9.08 -0.18 7.42
CA VAL A 152 8.15 -0.94 6.59
C VAL A 152 7.98 -2.37 7.12
N LEU A 153 9.05 -3.05 7.53
CA LEU A 153 8.96 -4.38 8.17
C LEU A 153 8.10 -4.35 9.43
N LYS A 154 8.25 -3.31 10.27
CA LYS A 154 7.42 -3.11 11.45
C LYS A 154 5.94 -2.88 11.09
N ALA A 155 5.67 -2.11 10.04
CA ALA A 155 4.30 -1.90 9.57
C ALA A 155 3.70 -3.20 9.01
N LEU A 156 4.47 -3.96 8.21
CA LEU A 156 4.04 -5.24 7.64
C LEU A 156 3.63 -6.26 8.70
N SER A 157 4.29 -6.28 9.87
CA SER A 157 3.92 -7.18 10.97
C SER A 157 2.55 -6.88 11.59
N MET A 158 1.95 -5.74 11.27
CA MET A 158 0.66 -5.27 11.78
C MET A 158 -0.41 -5.14 10.68
N CYS A 159 -0.06 -5.44 9.42
CA CYS A 159 -0.98 -5.30 8.29
C CYS A 159 -1.84 -6.54 8.09
N CYS A 160 -3.05 -6.33 7.59
CA CYS A 160 -3.84 -7.38 6.95
C CYS A 160 -3.74 -7.25 5.42
N GLY A 161 -3.71 -8.39 4.73
CA GLY A 161 -3.93 -8.44 3.30
C GLY A 161 -5.38 -8.78 2.98
N LEU A 162 -5.82 -8.45 1.76
CA LEU A 162 -7.13 -8.81 1.23
C LEU A 162 -8.34 -8.29 2.04
N ALA A 163 -8.16 -7.25 2.85
CA ALA A 163 -9.29 -6.56 3.46
C ALA A 163 -10.20 -5.97 2.36
N GLY A 164 -11.51 -6.13 2.51
CA GLY A 164 -12.50 -5.62 1.57
C GLY A 164 -12.95 -4.18 1.88
N SER A 165 -12.57 -3.67 3.04
CA SER A 165 -12.93 -2.32 3.47
C SER A 165 -11.96 -1.72 4.49
N PRO A 166 -11.95 -0.37 4.63
CA PRO A 166 -11.18 0.29 5.67
C PRO A 166 -11.62 -0.08 7.09
N MET A 167 -12.89 -0.43 7.26
CA MET A 167 -13.42 -0.85 8.56
C MET A 167 -12.88 -2.21 8.96
N GLU A 168 -12.79 -3.16 8.03
CA GLU A 168 -12.11 -4.44 8.26
C GLU A 168 -10.65 -4.24 8.66
N THR A 169 -9.92 -3.33 7.96
CA THR A 169 -8.55 -2.98 8.31
C THR A 169 -8.44 -2.42 9.73
N LYS A 170 -9.32 -1.47 10.10
CA LYS A 170 -9.36 -0.89 11.45
C LYS A 170 -9.65 -1.94 12.51
N LEU A 171 -10.62 -2.79 12.25
CA LEU A 171 -11.03 -3.86 13.17
C LEU A 171 -9.90 -4.88 13.35
N TYR A 172 -9.24 -5.29 12.27
CA TYR A 172 -8.08 -6.17 12.31
C TYR A 172 -6.96 -5.58 13.17
N ILE A 173 -6.57 -4.32 12.91
CA ILE A 173 -5.53 -3.63 13.67
C ILE A 173 -5.91 -3.58 15.15
N ARG A 174 -7.15 -3.21 15.47
CA ARG A 174 -7.64 -3.13 16.85
C ARG A 174 -7.61 -4.49 17.55
N ALA A 175 -7.98 -5.53 16.84
CA ALA A 175 -8.01 -6.88 17.38
C ALA A 175 -6.61 -7.47 17.61
N THR A 176 -5.65 -7.19 16.73
CA THR A 176 -4.31 -7.81 16.75
C THR A 176 -3.26 -7.04 17.54
N LEU A 177 -3.39 -5.71 17.63
CA LEU A 177 -2.42 -4.91 18.40
C LEU A 177 -2.42 -5.31 19.88
N PRO A 178 -1.25 -5.24 20.54
CA PRO A 178 -1.15 -5.48 21.98
C PRO A 178 -1.90 -4.40 22.79
N PHE A 179 -2.33 -4.75 23.99
CA PHE A 179 -3.01 -3.83 24.92
C PHE A 179 -2.23 -2.53 25.15
N SER A 180 -0.91 -2.59 25.25
CA SER A 180 -0.06 -1.40 25.40
C SER A 180 -0.13 -0.41 24.23
N LYS A 181 -0.69 -0.83 23.09
CA LYS A 181 -0.94 0.01 21.90
C LYS A 181 -2.42 0.22 21.61
N GLY A 182 -3.27 -0.05 22.60
CA GLY A 182 -4.72 0.13 22.48
C GLY A 182 -5.45 -0.95 21.68
N GLY A 183 -4.84 -2.10 21.45
CA GLY A 183 -5.47 -3.28 20.84
C GLY A 183 -5.99 -4.28 21.85
N TYR A 184 -6.61 -5.37 21.36
CA TYR A 184 -7.17 -6.44 22.16
C TYR A 184 -6.30 -7.69 22.23
N ASN A 185 -5.18 -7.73 21.50
CA ASN A 185 -4.22 -8.85 21.49
C ASN A 185 -4.87 -10.23 21.28
N LEU A 186 -5.84 -10.31 20.38
CA LEU A 186 -6.61 -11.54 20.13
C LEU A 186 -5.81 -12.62 19.34
N GLY A 187 -4.52 -12.40 19.13
CA GLY A 187 -3.66 -13.36 18.44
C GLY A 187 -3.84 -13.34 16.93
N LYS A 188 -3.78 -14.51 16.29
CA LYS A 188 -3.87 -14.64 14.84
C LYS A 188 -5.32 -14.46 14.38
N ILE A 189 -5.52 -13.50 13.48
CA ILE A 189 -6.81 -13.24 12.84
C ILE A 189 -6.64 -13.40 11.34
N GLU A 190 -7.58 -14.08 10.70
CA GLU A 190 -7.65 -14.21 9.24
C GLU A 190 -8.81 -13.36 8.71
N VAL A 191 -8.53 -12.58 7.67
CA VAL A 191 -9.49 -11.66 7.04
C VAL A 191 -10.09 -12.34 5.82
N ASN A 192 -11.40 -12.22 5.65
CA ASN A 192 -12.13 -12.72 4.49
C ASN A 192 -11.92 -14.22 4.17
N LYS A 193 -11.59 -15.03 5.16
CA LYS A 193 -11.42 -16.48 4.99
C LYS A 193 -12.76 -17.19 4.87
N SER A 194 -12.91 -17.99 3.85
CA SER A 194 -14.08 -18.86 3.69
C SER A 194 -14.07 -20.00 4.72
N VAL A 195 -15.18 -20.14 5.46
CA VAL A 195 -15.36 -21.19 6.45
C VAL A 195 -16.59 -22.01 6.08
N MET A 196 -16.45 -23.34 6.10
CA MET A 196 -17.58 -24.23 5.94
C MET A 196 -18.32 -24.34 7.29
N VAL A 197 -19.56 -23.89 7.34
CA VAL A 197 -20.42 -24.01 8.51
C VAL A 197 -21.41 -25.14 8.29
N GLN A 198 -21.43 -26.10 9.19
CA GLN A 198 -22.39 -27.18 9.19
C GLN A 198 -23.45 -26.88 10.23
N ARG A 199 -24.70 -26.69 9.81
CA ARG A 199 -25.85 -26.56 10.69
C ARG A 199 -26.51 -27.92 10.84
N MET A 200 -26.64 -28.38 12.06
CA MET A 200 -27.43 -29.57 12.38
C MET A 200 -28.81 -29.12 12.84
N THR A 201 -29.82 -29.35 12.03
CA THR A 201 -31.20 -29.29 12.44
C THR A 201 -31.69 -30.73 12.66
N SER A 202 -32.74 -30.91 13.44
CA SER A 202 -33.25 -32.22 13.83
C SER A 202 -33.59 -33.17 12.68
N ARG A 203 -33.61 -32.70 11.44
CA ARG A 203 -33.96 -33.51 10.24
C ARG A 203 -33.01 -33.39 9.05
N MET A 204 -32.08 -32.42 9.01
CA MET A 204 -31.17 -32.22 7.88
C MET A 204 -29.80 -31.70 8.31
N ARG A 205 -28.75 -32.17 7.62
CA ARG A 205 -27.41 -31.58 7.64
C ARG A 205 -27.30 -30.56 6.52
N GLU A 206 -27.33 -29.30 6.85
CA GLU A 206 -27.12 -28.24 5.88
C GLU A 206 -25.69 -27.73 5.97
N ARG A 207 -24.97 -27.75 4.84
CA ARG A 207 -23.62 -27.21 4.73
C ARG A 207 -23.69 -25.89 3.98
N SER A 208 -23.16 -24.85 4.56
CA SER A 208 -23.05 -23.55 3.89
C SER A 208 -21.64 -23.00 4.01
N ILE A 209 -21.16 -22.36 2.95
CA ILE A 209 -19.89 -21.62 3.00
C ILE A 209 -20.23 -20.22 3.50
N ARG A 210 -19.55 -19.80 4.56
CA ARG A 210 -19.62 -18.44 5.10
C ARG A 210 -18.25 -17.78 4.96
N LYS A 211 -18.27 -16.49 4.68
CA LYS A 211 -17.06 -15.68 4.58
C LYS A 211 -17.18 -14.51 5.56
N PRO A 212 -16.80 -14.72 6.84
CA PRO A 212 -16.78 -13.65 7.82
C PRO A 212 -15.66 -12.66 7.48
N ASP A 213 -15.87 -11.39 7.80
CA ASP A 213 -14.86 -10.34 7.60
C ASP A 213 -13.59 -10.63 8.41
N LEU A 214 -13.76 -11.13 9.62
CA LEU A 214 -12.67 -11.54 10.51
C LEU A 214 -12.96 -12.89 11.15
N LEU A 215 -11.96 -13.75 11.16
CA LEU A 215 -11.98 -15.05 11.83
C LEU A 215 -10.83 -15.11 12.83
N SER A 216 -11.15 -15.23 14.11
CA SER A 216 -10.18 -15.50 15.18
C SER A 216 -10.06 -17.01 15.38
N CYS A 217 -8.85 -17.54 15.25
CA CYS A 217 -8.55 -18.92 15.61
C CYS A 217 -8.05 -18.94 17.06
N PHE A 218 -8.95 -19.19 18.01
CA PHE A 218 -8.52 -19.54 19.36
C PHE A 218 -7.86 -20.91 19.29
N LYS A 219 -6.63 -21.04 19.80
CA LYS A 219 -6.09 -22.36 20.11
C LYS A 219 -7.01 -22.97 21.16
N ASP A 220 -7.43 -24.21 20.95
CA ASP A 220 -8.27 -24.93 21.88
C ASP A 220 -7.74 -24.73 23.32
N VAL A 221 -8.57 -24.11 24.15
CA VAL A 221 -8.33 -24.11 25.58
C VAL A 221 -8.61 -25.56 26.01
N PRO A 222 -7.63 -26.26 26.60
CA PRO A 222 -7.91 -27.60 27.09
C PRO A 222 -9.06 -27.48 28.08
N THR A 223 -10.19 -28.08 27.78
CA THR A 223 -11.26 -28.29 28.74
C THR A 223 -10.71 -29.16 29.87
N GLN A 224 -10.52 -28.56 31.04
CA GLN A 224 -10.27 -29.28 32.27
C GLN A 224 -11.51 -30.02 32.72
#